data_32be7594a5d7fdddb59f8e33931a0477
#
_entry.id   32be7594a5d7fdddb59f8e33931a0477
#
_cell.length_a   1.000
_cell.length_b   1.000
_cell.length_c   1.000
_cell.angle_alpha   90.00
_cell.angle_beta   90.00
_cell.angle_gamma   90.00
#
_symmetry.space_group_name_H-M   'P 1'
#
loop_
_entity.id
_entity.type
_entity.pdbx_description
1 polymer ?
#
loop_
_entity_poly.entity_id
_entity_poly.type
_entity_poly.pdbx_seq_one_letter_code
_entity_poly.pdbx_strand_id
1 'polypeptide(L)'
;EQFPDQVILTFAGTCDKDGNGSLSEAECMEVEELAMPNAGITDLKGVENFRNLQRVDVSQNAIGDFAPVKDLSSLQILKVNGNAASVLDVTGCSSLKKLYAQNSTFSELHVTGLGSLEEVRIENNHLTDLDLTGLTSLRALSCYGNQLHTLDARPAAALEVLQADSNGMESLLVEGLGNLKTLHCQNNNLQQISLSGLGALEEFNAANNSLTELIVDEASALKTVLAGNNQLSGEFRFGTAKQVSVENNQITNLIGAEENIAYLNFNNNQLISLKMDSAAPESVYGNQNNLSLLQFGDVSNLKTLYCAENHLAWTESGKALDLQLSPQTIELKRKYDGEKYWTDLNEVLTPQQLQRTEVLMGENSQIASFDKESGKVFYTGPASALEYY
;
A
#
# COMPACT_ATOMS: atom_id res chain seq x y z
N GLU A 1 17.33 -11.13 47.32
CA GLU A 1 17.52 -10.36 46.06
C GLU A 1 16.49 -10.79 45.00
N GLN A 2 15.21 -10.63 45.34
CA GLN A 2 14.08 -11.05 44.50
C GLN A 2 13.89 -10.09 43.31
N PHE A 3 14.22 -8.81 43.50
CA PHE A 3 14.15 -7.72 42.51
C PHE A 3 15.54 -7.11 42.34
N PRO A 4 16.33 -7.51 41.33
CA PRO A 4 17.68 -6.99 41.12
C PRO A 4 17.67 -5.57 40.53
N ASP A 5 16.67 -5.20 39.75
CA ASP A 5 16.52 -3.85 39.23
C ASP A 5 16.00 -2.89 40.28
N GLN A 6 16.71 -1.74 40.47
CA GLN A 6 16.39 -0.76 41.53
C GLN A 6 15.03 -0.09 41.31
N VAL A 7 14.63 0.09 40.07
CA VAL A 7 13.33 0.72 39.71
C VAL A 7 12.19 -0.25 40.07
N ILE A 8 12.34 -1.52 39.69
CA ILE A 8 11.36 -2.57 40.04
C ILE A 8 11.33 -2.80 41.54
N LEU A 9 12.49 -2.80 42.23
CA LEU A 9 12.55 -2.90 43.69
C LEU A 9 11.82 -1.74 44.37
N THR A 10 11.97 -0.53 43.88
CA THR A 10 11.28 0.67 44.42
C THR A 10 9.75 0.52 44.22
N PHE A 11 9.31 0.07 43.04
CA PHE A 11 7.90 -0.22 42.79
C PHE A 11 7.37 -1.30 43.75
N ALA A 12 8.09 -2.43 43.87
CA ALA A 12 7.75 -3.50 44.79
C ALA A 12 7.57 -3.00 46.23
N GLY A 13 8.46 -2.10 46.67
CA GLY A 13 8.35 -1.44 48.01
C GLY A 13 7.05 -0.63 48.19
N THR A 14 6.46 -0.10 47.12
CA THR A 14 5.16 0.60 47.23
C THR A 14 3.98 -0.37 47.39
N CYS A 15 4.19 -1.66 47.10
CA CYS A 15 3.19 -2.72 47.21
C CYS A 15 3.19 -3.39 48.60
N ASP A 16 4.21 -3.16 49.45
CA ASP A 16 4.31 -3.60 50.86
C ASP A 16 3.37 -2.73 51.71
N LYS A 17 2.19 -3.23 51.95
CA LYS A 17 1.12 -2.48 52.64
C LYS A 17 1.22 -2.50 54.16
N ASP A 18 1.74 -3.58 54.70
CA ASP A 18 1.92 -3.71 56.16
C ASP A 18 3.25 -3.14 56.65
N GLY A 19 4.15 -2.73 55.70
CA GLY A 19 5.42 -2.07 55.98
C GLY A 19 6.45 -2.96 56.65
N ASN A 20 6.34 -4.27 56.48
CA ASN A 20 7.23 -5.24 57.12
C ASN A 20 8.56 -5.47 56.37
N GLY A 21 8.72 -4.84 55.21
CA GLY A 21 9.93 -4.92 54.36
C GLY A 21 9.98 -6.17 53.49
N SER A 22 8.87 -6.90 53.36
CA SER A 22 8.76 -8.09 52.52
C SER A 22 7.39 -8.10 51.85
N LEU A 23 7.32 -8.56 50.56
CA LEU A 23 6.03 -8.75 49.90
C LEU A 23 5.47 -10.13 50.21
N SER A 24 4.27 -10.19 50.76
CA SER A 24 3.49 -11.38 50.85
C SER A 24 2.83 -11.76 49.50
N GLU A 25 2.44 -13.02 49.31
CA GLU A 25 1.67 -13.45 48.15
C GLU A 25 0.37 -12.64 47.99
N ALA A 26 -0.30 -12.32 49.12
CA ALA A 26 -1.53 -11.53 49.11
C ALA A 26 -1.30 -10.11 48.56
N GLU A 27 -0.22 -9.44 48.94
CA GLU A 27 0.16 -8.11 48.41
C GLU A 27 0.54 -8.16 46.95
N CYS A 28 1.28 -9.20 46.51
CA CYS A 28 1.59 -9.41 45.12
C CYS A 28 0.32 -9.62 44.27
N MET A 29 -0.71 -10.31 44.80
CA MET A 29 -1.96 -10.55 44.09
C MET A 29 -2.86 -9.33 43.97
N GLU A 30 -2.62 -8.27 44.74
CA GLU A 30 -3.38 -7.02 44.63
C GLU A 30 -2.83 -6.08 43.50
N VAL A 31 -1.69 -6.42 42.93
CA VAL A 31 -1.05 -5.62 41.86
C VAL A 31 -1.65 -5.99 40.52
N GLU A 32 -2.41 -5.07 39.92
CA GLU A 32 -3.05 -5.25 38.61
C GLU A 32 -2.35 -4.49 37.47
N GLU A 33 -1.53 -3.49 37.80
CA GLU A 33 -0.85 -2.65 36.80
C GLU A 33 0.62 -2.40 37.18
N LEU A 34 1.50 -2.52 36.17
CA LEU A 34 2.89 -2.06 36.19
C LEU A 34 3.09 -1.11 35.01
N ALA A 35 3.12 0.20 35.29
CA ALA A 35 3.26 1.24 34.26
C ALA A 35 4.51 2.10 34.52
N MET A 36 5.60 1.75 33.87
CA MET A 36 6.92 2.37 34.02
C MET A 36 7.63 2.58 32.68
N PRO A 37 7.02 3.32 31.73
CA PRO A 37 7.67 3.62 30.47
C PRO A 37 8.85 4.57 30.68
N ASN A 38 9.95 4.36 29.94
CA ASN A 38 11.15 5.21 29.96
C ASN A 38 11.71 5.43 31.39
N ALA A 39 11.72 4.37 32.20
CA ALA A 39 12.16 4.44 33.60
C ALA A 39 13.60 3.94 33.82
N GLY A 40 14.30 3.52 32.76
CA GLY A 40 15.66 2.98 32.80
C GLY A 40 15.73 1.56 33.33
N ILE A 41 14.64 0.78 33.25
CA ILE A 41 14.58 -0.62 33.66
C ILE A 41 15.45 -1.46 32.74
N THR A 42 16.21 -2.38 33.33
CA THR A 42 17.08 -3.32 32.61
C THR A 42 16.74 -4.79 32.88
N ASP A 43 16.07 -5.10 33.99
CA ASP A 43 15.73 -6.45 34.41
C ASP A 43 14.31 -6.50 35.04
N LEU A 44 13.48 -7.41 34.59
CA LEU A 44 12.11 -7.62 35.09
C LEU A 44 12.02 -8.74 36.13
N LYS A 45 13.13 -9.34 36.53
CA LYS A 45 13.12 -10.43 37.51
C LYS A 45 12.36 -10.02 38.78
N GLY A 46 11.43 -10.89 39.21
CA GLY A 46 10.54 -10.66 40.32
C GLY A 46 9.13 -10.27 39.90
N VAL A 47 8.94 -9.70 38.70
CA VAL A 47 7.63 -9.32 38.15
C VAL A 47 6.71 -10.54 37.99
N GLU A 48 7.26 -11.74 37.77
CA GLU A 48 6.55 -13.01 37.72
C GLU A 48 5.73 -13.35 38.98
N ASN A 49 6.01 -12.68 40.10
CA ASN A 49 5.24 -12.85 41.35
C ASN A 49 3.91 -12.09 41.35
N PHE A 50 3.77 -11.06 40.53
CA PHE A 50 2.55 -10.25 40.40
C PHE A 50 1.54 -10.91 39.45
N ARG A 51 1.02 -12.08 39.81
CA ARG A 51 0.22 -12.96 38.93
C ARG A 51 -1.13 -12.37 38.50
N ASN A 52 -1.62 -11.32 39.16
CA ASN A 52 -2.84 -10.61 38.82
C ASN A 52 -2.62 -9.40 37.90
N LEU A 53 -1.40 -9.17 37.42
CA LEU A 53 -1.14 -8.10 36.46
C LEU A 53 -2.03 -8.26 35.22
N GLN A 54 -2.83 -7.22 34.98
CA GLN A 54 -3.69 -7.09 33.81
C GLN A 54 -3.06 -6.17 32.76
N ARG A 55 -2.25 -5.21 33.19
CA ARG A 55 -1.56 -4.24 32.32
C ARG A 55 -0.09 -4.10 32.71
N VAL A 56 0.75 -4.26 31.71
CA VAL A 56 2.19 -3.99 31.83
C VAL A 56 2.59 -3.01 30.72
N ASP A 57 3.14 -1.86 31.12
CA ASP A 57 3.76 -0.90 30.22
C ASP A 57 5.19 -0.62 30.72
N VAL A 58 6.14 -1.28 30.10
CA VAL A 58 7.59 -1.10 30.31
C VAL A 58 8.27 -0.67 29.02
N SER A 59 7.54 0.06 28.18
CA SER A 59 8.04 0.57 26.92
C SER A 59 9.20 1.56 27.09
N GLN A 60 10.07 1.68 26.08
CA GLN A 60 11.19 2.62 26.06
C GLN A 60 12.17 2.43 27.25
N ASN A 61 12.48 1.18 27.57
CA ASN A 61 13.47 0.81 28.58
C ASN A 61 14.66 0.08 27.89
N ALA A 62 15.54 -0.53 28.69
CA ALA A 62 16.69 -1.28 28.19
C ALA A 62 16.62 -2.78 28.59
N ILE A 63 15.40 -3.32 28.60
CA ILE A 63 15.13 -4.69 29.05
C ILE A 63 15.65 -5.67 28.00
N GLY A 64 16.53 -6.59 28.45
CA GLY A 64 17.11 -7.62 27.61
C GLY A 64 16.43 -8.99 27.70
N ASP A 65 15.54 -9.20 28.67
CA ASP A 65 14.84 -10.46 28.89
C ASP A 65 13.41 -10.25 29.39
N PHE A 66 12.44 -10.86 28.69
CA PHE A 66 11.02 -10.83 29.04
C PHE A 66 10.50 -12.14 29.63
N ALA A 67 11.37 -13.12 29.99
CA ALA A 67 10.95 -14.36 30.64
C ALA A 67 10.05 -14.15 31.88
N PRO A 68 10.24 -13.10 32.70
CA PRO A 68 9.37 -12.86 33.85
C PRO A 68 7.90 -12.56 33.52
N VAL A 69 7.57 -12.15 32.28
CA VAL A 69 6.16 -11.88 31.90
C VAL A 69 5.50 -13.07 31.21
N LYS A 70 6.25 -14.10 30.86
CA LYS A 70 5.81 -15.22 30.02
C LYS A 70 4.51 -15.88 30.47
N ASP A 71 4.33 -16.11 31.77
CA ASP A 71 3.24 -16.89 32.33
C ASP A 71 2.21 -16.04 33.12
N LEU A 72 2.16 -14.72 32.88
CA LEU A 72 1.19 -13.83 33.48
C LEU A 72 -0.20 -14.00 32.84
N SER A 73 -0.91 -15.06 33.24
CA SER A 73 -2.15 -15.50 32.58
C SER A 73 -3.31 -14.48 32.67
N SER A 74 -3.28 -13.55 33.65
CA SER A 74 -4.25 -12.47 33.81
C SER A 74 -3.97 -11.26 32.90
N LEU A 75 -2.79 -11.22 32.24
CA LEU A 75 -2.34 -10.08 31.46
C LEU A 75 -3.21 -9.86 30.22
N GLN A 76 -3.74 -8.64 30.09
CA GLN A 76 -4.61 -8.23 28.98
C GLN A 76 -3.91 -7.28 28.00
N ILE A 77 -3.03 -6.43 28.51
CA ILE A 77 -2.29 -5.44 27.69
C ILE A 77 -0.83 -5.49 28.07
N LEU A 78 0.03 -5.74 27.08
CA LEU A 78 1.48 -5.71 27.22
C LEU A 78 2.09 -4.70 26.26
N LYS A 79 2.84 -3.73 26.81
CA LYS A 79 3.63 -2.78 26.03
C LYS A 79 5.12 -2.91 26.40
N VAL A 80 5.88 -3.37 25.43
CA VAL A 80 7.32 -3.64 25.54
C VAL A 80 8.12 -2.99 24.41
N ASN A 81 7.49 -2.13 23.63
CA ASN A 81 8.12 -1.44 22.50
C ASN A 81 9.33 -0.60 22.92
N GLY A 82 10.35 -0.53 22.06
CA GLY A 82 11.57 0.26 22.34
C GLY A 82 12.45 -0.39 23.43
N ASN A 83 12.60 -1.70 23.43
CA ASN A 83 13.49 -2.46 24.32
C ASN A 83 14.58 -3.21 23.54
N ALA A 84 15.48 -3.88 24.25
CA ALA A 84 16.69 -4.49 23.70
C ALA A 84 16.66 -6.04 23.61
N ALA A 85 15.57 -6.67 24.02
CA ALA A 85 15.44 -8.12 23.97
C ALA A 85 15.34 -8.64 22.53
N SER A 86 15.90 -9.82 22.27
CA SER A 86 15.80 -10.52 20.99
C SER A 86 14.61 -11.48 20.91
N VAL A 87 14.11 -11.97 22.05
CA VAL A 87 13.02 -12.94 22.12
C VAL A 87 11.90 -12.39 23.00
N LEU A 88 10.65 -12.55 22.53
CA LEU A 88 9.44 -12.29 23.30
C LEU A 88 8.55 -13.54 23.27
N ASP A 89 8.44 -14.22 24.40
CA ASP A 89 7.54 -15.36 24.60
C ASP A 89 6.43 -14.97 25.58
N VAL A 90 5.20 -14.96 25.08
CA VAL A 90 3.98 -14.63 25.85
C VAL A 90 2.94 -15.73 25.75
N THR A 91 3.34 -16.94 25.40
CA THR A 91 2.43 -18.09 25.20
C THR A 91 1.60 -18.46 26.43
N GLY A 92 2.08 -18.15 27.64
CA GLY A 92 1.33 -18.35 28.91
C GLY A 92 0.34 -17.21 29.23
N CYS A 93 0.37 -16.09 28.53
CA CYS A 93 -0.50 -14.94 28.76
C CYS A 93 -1.90 -15.14 28.12
N SER A 94 -2.65 -16.13 28.57
CA SER A 94 -3.90 -16.61 27.94
C SER A 94 -5.01 -15.57 27.85
N SER A 95 -4.98 -14.52 28.69
CA SER A 95 -5.94 -13.40 28.67
C SER A 95 -5.49 -12.23 27.80
N LEU A 96 -4.31 -12.31 27.13
CA LEU A 96 -3.72 -11.21 26.40
C LEU A 96 -4.58 -10.82 25.20
N LYS A 97 -4.95 -9.52 25.14
CA LYS A 97 -5.74 -8.93 24.08
C LYS A 97 -4.93 -8.03 23.17
N LYS A 98 -3.96 -7.31 23.76
CA LYS A 98 -3.16 -6.33 23.01
C LYS A 98 -1.68 -6.46 23.33
N LEU A 99 -0.88 -6.60 22.27
CA LEU A 99 0.58 -6.66 22.33
C LEU A 99 1.17 -5.52 21.51
N TYR A 100 1.95 -4.65 22.17
CA TYR A 100 2.70 -3.57 21.55
C TYR A 100 4.19 -3.79 21.77
N ALA A 101 4.89 -4.24 20.75
CA ALA A 101 6.29 -4.63 20.80
C ALA A 101 7.12 -4.06 19.63
N GLN A 102 6.62 -2.98 19.02
CA GLN A 102 7.25 -2.34 17.86
C GLN A 102 8.55 -1.60 18.20
N ASN A 103 9.35 -1.28 17.16
CA ASN A 103 10.57 -0.48 17.26
C ASN A 103 11.55 -1.02 18.31
N SER A 104 11.81 -2.31 18.28
CA SER A 104 12.66 -3.04 19.22
C SER A 104 13.69 -3.87 18.44
N THR A 105 14.26 -4.88 19.09
CA THR A 105 15.26 -5.76 18.49
C THR A 105 14.82 -7.23 18.43
N PHE A 106 13.49 -7.47 18.52
CA PHE A 106 12.98 -8.83 18.52
C PHE A 106 13.26 -9.55 17.20
N SER A 107 13.94 -10.69 17.29
CA SER A 107 14.13 -11.63 16.18
C SER A 107 13.21 -12.85 16.29
N GLU A 108 12.61 -13.09 17.47
CA GLU A 108 11.67 -14.16 17.73
C GLU A 108 10.46 -13.65 18.53
N LEU A 109 9.25 -14.08 18.11
CA LEU A 109 7.98 -13.79 18.79
C LEU A 109 7.18 -15.08 18.92
N HIS A 110 6.83 -15.47 20.15
CA HIS A 110 6.00 -16.64 20.43
C HIS A 110 4.65 -16.19 20.98
N VAL A 111 3.60 -16.32 20.15
CA VAL A 111 2.20 -15.91 20.44
C VAL A 111 1.18 -17.00 20.13
N THR A 112 1.63 -18.18 19.74
CA THR A 112 0.76 -19.28 19.30
C THR A 112 -0.24 -19.68 20.37
N GLY A 113 -1.50 -19.94 19.96
CA GLY A 113 -2.57 -20.36 20.85
C GLY A 113 -3.23 -19.26 21.67
N LEU A 114 -2.82 -17.98 21.56
CA LEU A 114 -3.44 -16.87 22.27
C LEU A 114 -4.75 -16.46 21.61
N GLY A 115 -5.78 -17.28 21.78
CA GLY A 115 -7.09 -17.09 21.16
C GLY A 115 -7.83 -15.81 21.56
N SER A 116 -7.43 -15.14 22.64
CA SER A 116 -7.97 -13.85 23.08
C SER A 116 -7.29 -12.64 22.45
N LEU A 117 -6.18 -12.82 21.72
CA LEU A 117 -5.36 -11.74 21.18
C LEU A 117 -6.10 -11.06 20.02
N GLU A 118 -6.36 -9.76 20.16
CA GLU A 118 -7.14 -8.93 19.22
C GLU A 118 -6.25 -8.01 18.36
N GLU A 119 -5.15 -7.51 18.96
CA GLU A 119 -4.25 -6.56 18.30
C GLU A 119 -2.79 -6.90 18.58
N VAL A 120 -1.97 -6.99 17.52
CA VAL A 120 -0.51 -7.16 17.60
C VAL A 120 0.17 -6.08 16.78
N ARG A 121 1.09 -5.35 17.42
CA ARG A 121 2.01 -4.40 16.80
C ARG A 121 3.43 -4.84 17.06
N ILE A 122 4.09 -5.32 16.01
CA ILE A 122 5.46 -5.84 16.05
C ILE A 122 6.32 -5.25 14.92
N GLU A 123 5.88 -4.13 14.36
CA GLU A 123 6.59 -3.45 13.29
C GLU A 123 7.98 -2.96 13.68
N ASN A 124 8.88 -2.86 12.69
CA ASN A 124 10.26 -2.41 12.85
C ASN A 124 11.03 -3.23 13.90
N ASN A 125 11.14 -4.53 13.64
CA ASN A 125 11.93 -5.49 14.39
C ASN A 125 12.80 -6.32 13.42
N HIS A 126 13.24 -7.50 13.84
CA HIS A 126 14.13 -8.36 13.06
C HIS A 126 13.54 -9.77 12.87
N LEU A 127 12.20 -9.89 12.90
CA LEU A 127 11.53 -11.20 12.75
C LEU A 127 11.78 -11.77 11.36
N THR A 128 12.17 -13.04 11.32
CA THR A 128 12.31 -13.82 10.09
C THR A 128 11.14 -14.78 9.86
N ASP A 129 10.38 -15.07 10.93
CA ASP A 129 9.19 -15.91 10.93
C ASP A 129 8.13 -15.38 11.89
N LEU A 130 6.84 -15.68 11.64
CA LEU A 130 5.73 -15.30 12.49
C LEU A 130 4.60 -16.32 12.35
N ASP A 131 4.37 -17.12 13.42
CA ASP A 131 3.31 -18.12 13.47
C ASP A 131 2.04 -17.55 14.12
N LEU A 132 0.95 -17.48 13.34
CA LEU A 132 -0.36 -16.98 13.77
C LEU A 132 -1.32 -18.10 14.20
N THR A 133 -0.83 -19.32 14.37
CA THR A 133 -1.65 -20.48 14.75
C THR A 133 -2.37 -20.24 16.08
N GLY A 134 -3.69 -20.39 16.07
CA GLY A 134 -4.54 -20.25 17.25
C GLY A 134 -4.92 -18.81 17.60
N LEU A 135 -4.54 -17.80 16.83
CA LEU A 135 -4.92 -16.40 17.05
C LEU A 135 -6.31 -16.09 16.49
N THR A 136 -7.32 -16.81 16.95
CA THR A 136 -8.67 -16.81 16.35
C THR A 136 -9.46 -15.51 16.54
N SER A 137 -9.05 -14.64 17.48
CA SER A 137 -9.68 -13.34 17.73
C SER A 137 -8.89 -12.17 17.13
N LEU A 138 -7.75 -12.42 16.45
CA LEU A 138 -6.86 -11.37 15.96
C LEU A 138 -7.54 -10.57 14.85
N ARG A 139 -7.74 -9.27 15.09
CA ARG A 139 -8.37 -8.32 14.16
C ARG A 139 -7.38 -7.39 13.47
N ALA A 140 -6.30 -7.05 14.15
CA ALA A 140 -5.29 -6.14 13.60
C ALA A 140 -3.88 -6.68 13.83
N LEU A 141 -3.15 -6.85 12.74
CA LEU A 141 -1.74 -7.22 12.74
C LEU A 141 -0.92 -6.17 11.99
N SER A 142 0.06 -5.59 12.68
CA SER A 142 1.09 -4.75 12.08
C SER A 142 2.45 -5.43 12.28
N CYS A 143 3.02 -5.95 11.18
CA CYS A 143 4.32 -6.61 11.15
C CYS A 143 5.26 -6.07 10.08
N TYR A 144 4.99 -4.86 9.56
CA TYR A 144 5.84 -4.23 8.55
C TYR A 144 7.25 -3.92 9.07
N GLY A 145 8.21 -3.77 8.15
CA GLY A 145 9.59 -3.42 8.54
C GLY A 145 10.29 -4.53 9.34
N ASN A 146 10.04 -5.77 9.01
CA ASN A 146 10.73 -6.94 9.51
C ASN A 146 11.53 -7.64 8.40
N GLN A 147 11.89 -8.90 8.57
CA GLN A 147 12.66 -9.72 7.62
C GLN A 147 11.90 -11.01 7.27
N LEU A 148 10.56 -10.95 7.26
CA LEU A 148 9.72 -12.10 6.94
C LEU A 148 9.89 -12.48 5.47
N HIS A 149 10.17 -13.77 5.20
CA HIS A 149 10.22 -14.31 3.84
C HIS A 149 8.87 -14.86 3.39
N THR A 150 8.09 -15.34 4.34
CA THR A 150 6.74 -15.85 4.12
C THR A 150 5.84 -15.47 5.28
N LEU A 151 4.53 -15.32 5.02
CA LEU A 151 3.52 -15.19 6.07
C LEU A 151 2.24 -15.93 5.67
N ASP A 152 1.82 -16.89 6.50
CA ASP A 152 0.48 -17.47 6.41
C ASP A 152 -0.45 -16.78 7.41
N ALA A 153 -1.32 -15.88 6.91
CA ALA A 153 -2.26 -15.16 7.75
C ALA A 153 -3.62 -15.86 7.92
N ARG A 154 -3.87 -16.96 7.19
CA ARG A 154 -5.16 -17.69 7.19
C ARG A 154 -5.60 -18.22 8.55
N PRO A 155 -4.70 -18.62 9.48
CA PRO A 155 -5.10 -19.02 10.84
C PRO A 155 -5.81 -17.90 11.62
N ALA A 156 -5.55 -16.62 11.30
CA ALA A 156 -6.17 -15.46 11.93
C ALA A 156 -7.48 -15.04 11.22
N ALA A 157 -8.47 -15.90 11.21
CA ALA A 157 -9.71 -15.74 10.42
C ALA A 157 -10.56 -14.50 10.77
N ALA A 158 -10.33 -13.87 11.92
CA ALA A 158 -11.01 -12.63 12.33
C ALA A 158 -10.32 -11.35 11.82
N LEU A 159 -9.23 -11.47 11.04
CA LEU A 159 -8.40 -10.34 10.64
C LEU A 159 -9.20 -9.33 9.81
N GLU A 160 -9.12 -8.05 10.22
CA GLU A 160 -9.71 -6.90 9.54
C GLU A 160 -8.63 -6.01 8.91
N VAL A 161 -7.46 -5.92 9.53
CA VAL A 161 -6.33 -5.10 9.07
C VAL A 161 -5.04 -5.90 9.11
N LEU A 162 -4.35 -5.98 7.97
CA LEU A 162 -3.02 -6.56 7.85
C LEU A 162 -2.06 -5.56 7.22
N GLN A 163 -1.05 -5.15 7.99
CA GLN A 163 0.08 -4.34 7.51
C GLN A 163 1.35 -5.20 7.56
N ALA A 164 1.76 -5.69 6.40
CA ALA A 164 2.87 -6.63 6.24
C ALA A 164 3.88 -6.14 5.19
N ASP A 165 3.86 -4.84 4.92
CA ASP A 165 4.75 -4.21 3.95
C ASP A 165 6.21 -4.17 4.42
N SER A 166 7.12 -3.85 3.50
CA SER A 166 8.54 -3.61 3.82
C SER A 166 9.18 -4.77 4.60
N ASN A 167 9.01 -5.97 4.08
CA ASN A 167 9.65 -7.20 4.52
C ASN A 167 10.58 -7.72 3.41
N GLY A 168 10.59 -8.92 3.11
CA GLY A 168 11.27 -9.54 1.97
C GLY A 168 10.45 -10.70 1.45
N MET A 169 9.11 -10.63 1.65
CA MET A 169 8.22 -11.76 1.42
C MET A 169 8.15 -12.14 -0.04
N GLU A 170 8.38 -13.42 -0.28
CA GLU A 170 8.13 -14.10 -1.57
C GLU A 170 6.74 -14.74 -1.60
N SER A 171 6.13 -14.97 -0.43
CA SER A 171 4.79 -15.56 -0.29
C SER A 171 4.00 -14.93 0.86
N LEU A 172 2.75 -14.57 0.57
CA LEU A 172 1.77 -14.10 1.54
C LEU A 172 0.44 -14.81 1.27
N LEU A 173 -0.05 -15.58 2.26
CA LEU A 173 -1.28 -16.36 2.15
C LEU A 173 -2.37 -15.67 2.96
N VAL A 174 -3.40 -15.20 2.28
CA VAL A 174 -4.53 -14.42 2.83
C VAL A 174 -5.90 -14.93 2.39
N GLU A 175 -5.93 -16.00 1.57
CA GLU A 175 -7.18 -16.51 0.99
C GLU A 175 -8.21 -16.87 2.07
N GLY A 176 -9.45 -16.50 1.84
CA GLY A 176 -10.56 -16.80 2.73
C GLY A 176 -10.69 -15.89 3.95
N LEU A 177 -9.84 -14.86 4.11
CA LEU A 177 -9.98 -13.87 5.17
C LEU A 177 -11.14 -12.90 4.88
N GLY A 178 -12.36 -13.40 4.94
CA GLY A 178 -13.58 -12.68 4.53
C GLY A 178 -13.89 -11.40 5.30
N ASN A 179 -13.24 -11.17 6.45
CA ASN A 179 -13.37 -9.94 7.24
C ASN A 179 -12.30 -8.89 6.93
N LEU A 180 -11.27 -9.24 6.12
CA LEU A 180 -10.15 -8.35 5.85
C LEU A 180 -10.60 -7.15 5.01
N LYS A 181 -10.39 -5.95 5.55
CA LYS A 181 -10.76 -4.66 4.95
C LYS A 181 -9.56 -3.93 4.37
N THR A 182 -8.41 -4.04 5.04
CA THR A 182 -7.17 -3.37 4.64
C THR A 182 -6.05 -4.39 4.54
N LEU A 183 -5.42 -4.46 3.37
CA LEU A 183 -4.25 -5.28 3.11
C LEU A 183 -3.12 -4.43 2.52
N HIS A 184 -2.09 -4.20 3.30
CA HIS A 184 -0.85 -3.56 2.86
C HIS A 184 0.27 -4.59 2.80
N CYS A 185 0.77 -4.85 1.60
CA CYS A 185 1.89 -5.77 1.33
C CYS A 185 2.91 -5.18 0.34
N GLN A 186 2.94 -3.84 0.20
CA GLN A 186 3.89 -3.17 -0.68
C GLN A 186 5.35 -3.36 -0.19
N ASN A 187 6.31 -3.11 -1.09
CA ASN A 187 7.75 -3.23 -0.80
C ASN A 187 8.14 -4.65 -0.32
N ASN A 188 7.71 -5.65 -1.07
CA ASN A 188 8.07 -7.06 -0.86
C ASN A 188 8.60 -7.67 -2.18
N ASN A 189 8.76 -8.99 -2.25
CA ASN A 189 9.22 -9.72 -3.42
C ASN A 189 8.13 -10.66 -3.99
N LEU A 190 6.83 -10.33 -3.75
CA LEU A 190 5.72 -11.18 -4.17
C LEU A 190 5.65 -11.28 -5.69
N GLN A 191 5.63 -12.50 -6.22
CA GLN A 191 5.40 -12.78 -7.64
C GLN A 191 3.92 -13.02 -7.95
N GLN A 192 3.15 -13.41 -6.95
CA GLN A 192 1.71 -13.63 -7.02
C GLN A 192 1.06 -13.38 -5.66
N ILE A 193 -0.20 -13.01 -5.67
CA ILE A 193 -1.06 -12.94 -4.48
C ILE A 193 -2.49 -13.28 -4.89
N SER A 194 -3.16 -14.10 -4.08
CA SER A 194 -4.57 -14.45 -4.28
C SER A 194 -5.45 -13.63 -3.35
N LEU A 195 -6.43 -12.94 -3.90
CA LEU A 195 -7.46 -12.20 -3.16
C LEU A 195 -8.76 -13.00 -3.02
N SER A 196 -8.72 -14.31 -3.31
CA SER A 196 -9.90 -15.17 -3.26
C SER A 196 -10.51 -15.22 -1.86
N GLY A 197 -11.81 -15.00 -1.78
CA GLY A 197 -12.56 -14.98 -0.52
C GLY A 197 -12.42 -13.70 0.30
N LEU A 198 -11.77 -12.64 -0.20
CA LEU A 198 -11.61 -11.35 0.47
C LEU A 198 -12.76 -10.39 0.15
N GLY A 199 -14.01 -10.82 0.30
CA GLY A 199 -15.19 -10.04 -0.10
C GLY A 199 -15.39 -8.70 0.63
N ALA A 200 -14.77 -8.51 1.80
CA ALA A 200 -14.84 -7.26 2.55
C ALA A 200 -13.66 -6.31 2.28
N LEU A 201 -12.70 -6.68 1.40
CA LEU A 201 -11.49 -5.89 1.16
C LEU A 201 -11.83 -4.56 0.48
N GLU A 202 -11.51 -3.46 1.17
CA GLU A 202 -11.76 -2.09 0.71
C GLU A 202 -10.49 -1.41 0.20
N GLU A 203 -9.36 -1.67 0.84
CA GLU A 203 -8.07 -1.06 0.52
C GLU A 203 -7.00 -2.14 0.33
N PHE A 204 -6.41 -2.15 -0.86
CA PHE A 204 -5.35 -3.07 -1.24
C PHE A 204 -4.13 -2.31 -1.78
N ASN A 205 -2.99 -2.52 -1.16
CA ASN A 205 -1.71 -1.96 -1.61
C ASN A 205 -0.67 -3.07 -1.75
N ALA A 206 -0.30 -3.35 -3.00
CA ALA A 206 0.75 -4.29 -3.40
C ALA A 206 1.82 -3.63 -4.29
N ALA A 207 1.97 -2.32 -4.20
CA ALA A 207 2.98 -1.60 -4.97
C ALA A 207 4.41 -2.05 -4.62
N ASN A 208 5.34 -1.91 -5.56
CA ASN A 208 6.74 -2.30 -5.38
C ASN A 208 6.89 -3.79 -5.00
N ASN A 209 6.40 -4.65 -5.87
CA ASN A 209 6.56 -6.10 -5.81
C ASN A 209 7.03 -6.63 -7.17
N SER A 210 6.92 -7.93 -7.41
CA SER A 210 7.26 -8.58 -8.68
C SER A 210 6.05 -9.29 -9.30
N LEU A 211 4.82 -8.78 -9.05
CA LEU A 211 3.59 -9.39 -9.50
C LEU A 211 3.51 -9.42 -11.03
N THR A 212 3.30 -10.59 -11.60
CA THR A 212 3.10 -10.77 -13.04
C THR A 212 1.63 -10.79 -13.43
N GLU A 213 0.76 -11.13 -12.48
CA GLU A 213 -0.70 -11.15 -12.60
C GLU A 213 -1.33 -10.68 -11.29
N LEU A 214 -2.50 -10.05 -11.37
CA LEU A 214 -3.30 -9.65 -10.22
C LEU A 214 -4.77 -9.66 -10.58
N ILE A 215 -5.56 -10.48 -9.91
CA ILE A 215 -7.00 -10.61 -10.07
C ILE A 215 -7.69 -10.00 -8.86
N VAL A 216 -8.45 -8.93 -9.07
CA VAL A 216 -9.15 -8.19 -8.01
C VAL A 216 -10.68 -8.35 -8.07
N ASP A 217 -11.22 -9.01 -9.10
CA ASP A 217 -12.66 -9.10 -9.37
C ASP A 217 -13.46 -9.76 -8.23
N GLU A 218 -12.83 -10.64 -7.44
CA GLU A 218 -13.47 -11.30 -6.30
C GLU A 218 -13.59 -10.39 -5.05
N ALA A 219 -12.81 -9.32 -4.98
CA ALA A 219 -12.85 -8.34 -3.90
C ALA A 219 -13.90 -7.26 -4.20
N SER A 220 -15.18 -7.61 -4.13
CA SER A 220 -16.30 -6.77 -4.58
C SER A 220 -16.51 -5.46 -3.79
N ALA A 221 -15.92 -5.34 -2.59
CA ALA A 221 -15.97 -4.12 -1.78
C ALA A 221 -14.80 -3.16 -2.06
N LEU A 222 -13.90 -3.50 -2.99
CA LEU A 222 -12.63 -2.80 -3.20
C LEU A 222 -12.85 -1.37 -3.69
N LYS A 223 -12.27 -0.41 -2.98
CA LYS A 223 -12.33 1.03 -3.26
C LYS A 223 -10.99 1.57 -3.76
N THR A 224 -9.90 1.00 -3.27
CA THR A 224 -8.53 1.45 -3.57
C THR A 224 -7.66 0.28 -3.97
N VAL A 225 -7.04 0.37 -5.14
CA VAL A 225 -6.04 -0.58 -5.66
C VAL A 225 -4.76 0.17 -5.98
N LEU A 226 -3.69 -0.14 -5.27
CA LEU A 226 -2.34 0.36 -5.52
C LEU A 226 -1.43 -0.80 -5.87
N ALA A 227 -1.09 -0.94 -7.14
CA ALA A 227 -0.26 -2.02 -7.69
C ALA A 227 0.83 -1.49 -8.64
N GLY A 228 1.25 -0.25 -8.44
CA GLY A 228 2.36 0.34 -9.19
C GLY A 228 3.69 -0.35 -8.92
N ASN A 229 4.64 -0.20 -9.87
CA ASN A 229 5.97 -0.80 -9.79
C ASN A 229 5.93 -2.33 -9.62
N ASN A 230 5.31 -2.99 -10.59
CA ASN A 230 5.21 -4.45 -10.68
C ASN A 230 5.56 -4.91 -12.11
N GLN A 231 5.22 -6.15 -12.46
CA GLN A 231 5.43 -6.73 -13.79
C GLN A 231 4.10 -7.13 -14.44
N LEU A 232 2.99 -6.46 -14.04
CA LEU A 232 1.65 -6.73 -14.56
C LEU A 232 1.61 -6.44 -16.07
N SER A 233 1.04 -7.35 -16.85
CA SER A 233 1.01 -7.24 -18.29
C SER A 233 -0.38 -7.56 -18.87
N GLY A 234 -0.63 -7.10 -20.11
CA GLY A 234 -1.89 -7.37 -20.78
C GLY A 234 -3.05 -6.54 -20.21
N GLU A 235 -4.20 -7.19 -20.01
CA GLU A 235 -5.42 -6.56 -19.50
C GLU A 235 -5.39 -6.54 -17.97
N PHE A 236 -5.61 -5.38 -17.37
CA PHE A 236 -5.80 -5.22 -15.92
C PHE A 236 -7.26 -4.86 -15.61
N ARG A 237 -7.89 -5.69 -14.77
CA ARG A 237 -9.25 -5.47 -14.28
C ARG A 237 -9.21 -4.86 -12.90
N PHE A 238 -9.83 -3.68 -12.72
CA PHE A 238 -9.84 -2.94 -11.45
C PHE A 238 -11.17 -3.04 -10.66
N GLY A 239 -12.09 -3.91 -11.11
CA GLY A 239 -13.37 -4.19 -10.44
C GLY A 239 -14.20 -2.93 -10.25
N THR A 240 -14.58 -2.62 -8.99
CA THR A 240 -15.40 -1.46 -8.59
C THR A 240 -14.57 -0.34 -7.96
N ALA A 241 -13.25 -0.41 -8.04
CA ALA A 241 -12.35 0.54 -7.38
C ALA A 241 -12.55 1.99 -7.87
N LYS A 242 -12.46 2.93 -6.92
CA LYS A 242 -12.54 4.39 -7.19
C LYS A 242 -11.17 5.02 -7.38
N GLN A 243 -10.17 4.44 -6.75
CA GLN A 243 -8.78 4.86 -6.82
C GLN A 243 -7.94 3.71 -7.33
N VAL A 244 -7.32 3.89 -8.49
CA VAL A 244 -6.50 2.89 -9.17
C VAL A 244 -5.15 3.49 -9.50
N SER A 245 -4.08 2.89 -9.01
CA SER A 245 -2.69 3.23 -9.31
C SER A 245 -1.94 1.98 -9.72
N VAL A 246 -1.59 1.92 -11.00
CA VAL A 246 -0.94 0.76 -11.64
C VAL A 246 0.25 1.20 -12.50
N GLU A 247 0.86 2.32 -12.13
CA GLU A 247 2.00 2.90 -12.83
C GLU A 247 3.22 1.96 -12.85
N ASN A 248 4.10 2.14 -13.83
CA ASN A 248 5.33 1.35 -13.98
C ASN A 248 5.06 -0.16 -14.07
N ASN A 249 4.24 -0.54 -15.04
CA ASN A 249 3.90 -1.92 -15.38
C ASN A 249 3.99 -2.12 -16.91
N GLN A 250 3.42 -3.19 -17.44
CA GLN A 250 3.36 -3.51 -18.87
C GLN A 250 1.90 -3.68 -19.33
N ILE A 251 0.98 -2.95 -18.72
CA ILE A 251 -0.46 -3.05 -18.96
C ILE A 251 -0.80 -2.46 -20.33
N THR A 252 -1.63 -3.17 -21.10
CA THR A 252 -2.07 -2.75 -22.44
C THR A 252 -3.53 -2.30 -22.46
N ASN A 253 -4.33 -2.69 -21.46
CA ASN A 253 -5.75 -2.34 -21.36
C ASN A 253 -6.21 -2.28 -19.90
N LEU A 254 -7.13 -1.35 -19.60
CA LEU A 254 -7.77 -1.18 -18.28
C LEU A 254 -9.27 -1.41 -18.39
N ILE A 255 -9.83 -2.27 -17.54
CA ILE A 255 -11.26 -2.61 -17.51
C ILE A 255 -11.79 -2.60 -16.07
N GLY A 256 -12.98 -2.03 -15.87
CA GLY A 256 -13.67 -2.03 -14.58
C GLY A 256 -14.96 -1.22 -14.59
N ALA A 257 -15.53 -0.96 -13.42
CA ALA A 257 -16.72 -0.12 -13.25
C ALA A 257 -16.36 1.35 -13.43
N GLU A 258 -16.39 1.83 -14.65
CA GLU A 258 -15.92 3.17 -15.09
C GLU A 258 -16.58 4.31 -14.31
N GLU A 259 -17.87 4.17 -13.99
CA GLU A 259 -18.67 5.19 -13.31
C GLU A 259 -18.19 5.54 -11.89
N ASN A 260 -17.36 4.67 -11.31
CA ASN A 260 -16.82 4.86 -9.97
C ASN A 260 -15.44 5.54 -9.96
N ILE A 261 -14.73 5.55 -11.08
CA ILE A 261 -13.35 6.07 -11.14
C ILE A 261 -13.31 7.56 -10.79
N ALA A 262 -12.54 7.89 -9.75
CA ALA A 262 -12.21 9.25 -9.36
C ALA A 262 -10.72 9.56 -9.57
N TYR A 263 -9.85 8.62 -9.27
CA TYR A 263 -8.40 8.72 -9.44
C TYR A 263 -7.86 7.56 -10.26
N LEU A 264 -7.11 7.86 -11.32
CA LEU A 264 -6.52 6.86 -12.20
C LEU A 264 -5.07 7.22 -12.53
N ASN A 265 -4.14 6.38 -12.09
CA ASN A 265 -2.72 6.49 -12.43
C ASN A 265 -2.24 5.22 -13.14
N PHE A 266 -1.90 5.38 -14.41
CA PHE A 266 -1.35 4.34 -15.27
C PHE A 266 -0.08 4.80 -16.01
N ASN A 267 0.65 5.75 -15.44
CA ASN A 267 1.92 6.23 -15.98
C ASN A 267 2.86 5.07 -16.31
N ASN A 268 3.64 5.22 -17.38
CA ASN A 268 4.66 4.25 -17.78
C ASN A 268 4.09 2.82 -17.90
N ASN A 269 3.20 2.67 -18.87
CA ASN A 269 2.58 1.41 -19.27
C ASN A 269 2.60 1.29 -20.81
N GLN A 270 1.79 0.41 -21.39
CA GLN A 270 1.76 0.14 -22.83
C GLN A 270 0.35 0.33 -23.43
N LEU A 271 -0.49 1.18 -22.81
CA LEU A 271 -1.84 1.42 -23.32
C LEU A 271 -1.79 2.12 -24.70
N ILE A 272 -2.55 1.58 -25.66
CA ILE A 272 -2.71 2.17 -27.00
C ILE A 272 -3.92 3.10 -27.03
N SER A 273 -4.94 2.77 -26.26
CA SER A 273 -6.16 3.57 -26.12
C SER A 273 -6.76 3.40 -24.75
N LEU A 274 -7.43 4.44 -24.27
CA LEU A 274 -8.27 4.39 -23.09
C LEU A 274 -9.58 5.09 -23.39
N LYS A 275 -10.68 4.33 -23.38
CA LYS A 275 -12.02 4.84 -23.58
C LYS A 275 -12.91 4.37 -22.43
N MET A 276 -13.42 5.34 -21.66
CA MET A 276 -14.27 5.14 -20.49
C MET A 276 -15.48 6.05 -20.58
N ASP A 277 -16.51 5.65 -21.32
CA ASP A 277 -17.65 6.50 -21.67
C ASP A 277 -18.57 6.82 -20.47
N SER A 278 -18.49 6.08 -19.39
CA SER A 278 -19.23 6.33 -18.15
C SER A 278 -18.42 7.00 -17.05
N ALA A 279 -17.12 7.19 -17.25
CA ALA A 279 -16.22 7.74 -16.24
C ALA A 279 -16.31 9.27 -16.14
N ALA A 280 -16.19 9.78 -14.90
CA ALA A 280 -16.09 11.19 -14.57
C ALA A 280 -14.92 11.44 -13.59
N PRO A 281 -13.66 11.20 -14.01
CA PRO A 281 -12.53 11.25 -13.12
C PRO A 281 -12.21 12.66 -12.62
N GLU A 282 -11.63 12.76 -11.43
CA GLU A 282 -11.06 14.00 -10.89
C GLU A 282 -9.58 14.17 -11.23
N SER A 283 -8.83 13.05 -11.29
CA SER A 283 -7.40 13.05 -11.59
C SER A 283 -6.99 11.87 -12.44
N VAL A 284 -6.25 12.15 -13.51
CA VAL A 284 -5.74 11.16 -14.46
C VAL A 284 -4.24 11.38 -14.70
N TYR A 285 -3.47 10.34 -14.53
CA TYR A 285 -2.04 10.29 -14.79
C TYR A 285 -1.73 9.15 -15.75
N GLY A 286 -1.45 9.46 -16.99
CA GLY A 286 -1.21 8.52 -18.09
C GLY A 286 0.01 8.85 -18.93
N ASN A 287 1.02 9.54 -18.35
CA ASN A 287 2.27 9.82 -19.04
C ASN A 287 2.98 8.53 -19.47
N GLN A 288 3.79 8.61 -20.54
CA GLN A 288 4.64 7.51 -20.98
C GLN A 288 3.86 6.24 -21.28
N ASN A 289 2.94 6.34 -22.24
CA ASN A 289 2.19 5.22 -22.81
C ASN A 289 2.28 5.29 -24.37
N ASN A 290 1.45 4.50 -25.04
CA ASN A 290 1.32 4.51 -26.49
C ASN A 290 -0.06 5.04 -26.92
N LEU A 291 -0.70 5.90 -26.10
CA LEU A 291 -2.08 6.34 -26.33
C LEU A 291 -2.22 7.12 -27.62
N SER A 292 -3.09 6.66 -28.50
CA SER A 292 -3.61 7.42 -29.65
C SER A 292 -5.05 7.94 -29.39
N LEU A 293 -5.73 7.41 -28.38
CA LEU A 293 -7.06 7.80 -27.95
C LEU A 293 -7.15 7.86 -26.42
N LEU A 294 -7.64 8.97 -25.90
CA LEU A 294 -8.02 9.13 -24.50
C LEU A 294 -9.40 9.80 -24.44
N GLN A 295 -10.41 9.13 -23.89
CA GLN A 295 -11.78 9.60 -23.83
C GLN A 295 -12.44 9.20 -22.53
N PHE A 296 -13.11 10.19 -21.88
CA PHE A 296 -13.96 9.99 -20.72
C PHE A 296 -15.39 10.51 -21.02
N GLY A 297 -16.39 9.97 -20.32
CA GLY A 297 -17.79 10.36 -20.51
C GLY A 297 -18.08 11.77 -20.02
N ASP A 298 -17.52 12.18 -18.87
CA ASP A 298 -17.65 13.53 -18.33
C ASP A 298 -16.29 14.00 -17.75
N VAL A 299 -15.82 15.12 -18.23
CA VAL A 299 -14.58 15.76 -17.78
C VAL A 299 -14.83 17.06 -16.99
N SER A 300 -16.09 17.32 -16.60
CA SER A 300 -16.46 18.56 -15.88
C SER A 300 -15.81 18.68 -14.50
N ASN A 301 -15.52 17.54 -13.85
CA ASN A 301 -14.88 17.44 -12.54
C ASN A 301 -13.36 17.22 -12.62
N LEU A 302 -12.81 17.10 -13.82
CA LEU A 302 -11.38 16.81 -14.01
C LEU A 302 -10.53 18.00 -13.53
N LYS A 303 -9.67 17.75 -12.57
CA LYS A 303 -8.77 18.74 -11.95
C LYS A 303 -7.35 18.59 -12.47
N THR A 304 -6.92 17.35 -12.67
CA THR A 304 -5.55 17.01 -13.09
C THR A 304 -5.59 16.05 -14.26
N LEU A 305 -4.84 16.37 -15.32
CA LEU A 305 -4.65 15.51 -16.49
C LEU A 305 -3.20 15.55 -16.96
N TYR A 306 -2.45 14.46 -16.70
CA TYR A 306 -1.08 14.28 -17.12
C TYR A 306 -1.02 13.10 -18.09
N CYS A 307 -0.83 13.40 -19.38
CA CYS A 307 -0.74 12.39 -20.45
C CYS A 307 0.35 12.73 -21.47
N ALA A 308 1.45 13.32 -21.02
CA ALA A 308 2.62 13.58 -21.84
C ALA A 308 3.32 12.29 -22.30
N GLU A 309 4.16 12.39 -23.32
CA GLU A 309 4.91 11.26 -23.89
C GLU A 309 3.99 10.13 -24.36
N ASN A 310 3.01 10.48 -25.19
CA ASN A 310 2.05 9.61 -25.85
C ASN A 310 1.96 9.92 -27.35
N HIS A 311 0.90 9.43 -28.02
CA HIS A 311 0.61 9.67 -29.44
C HIS A 311 -0.78 10.32 -29.64
N LEU A 312 -1.22 11.10 -28.63
CA LEU A 312 -2.54 11.74 -28.67
C LEU A 312 -2.57 12.86 -29.72
N ALA A 313 -3.42 12.74 -30.71
CA ALA A 313 -3.75 13.83 -31.63
C ALA A 313 -4.68 14.86 -30.98
N TRP A 314 -5.55 14.39 -30.11
CA TRP A 314 -6.55 15.21 -29.41
C TRP A 314 -6.98 14.53 -28.11
N THR A 315 -7.27 15.34 -27.08
CA THR A 315 -7.96 14.90 -25.88
C THR A 315 -8.84 16.03 -25.31
N GLU A 316 -9.92 15.68 -24.63
CA GLU A 316 -10.74 16.66 -23.91
C GLU A 316 -10.23 16.78 -22.46
N SER A 317 -9.75 17.98 -22.13
CA SER A 317 -9.22 18.29 -20.80
C SER A 317 -10.25 18.92 -19.86
N GLY A 318 -11.45 19.22 -20.36
CA GLY A 318 -12.49 19.88 -19.57
C GLY A 318 -12.04 21.22 -18.98
N LYS A 319 -12.14 21.34 -17.65
CA LYS A 319 -11.67 22.48 -16.86
C LYS A 319 -10.47 22.13 -15.99
N ALA A 320 -9.67 21.15 -16.39
CA ALA A 320 -8.49 20.73 -15.62
C ALA A 320 -7.61 21.96 -15.31
N LEU A 321 -7.30 22.14 -14.02
CA LEU A 321 -6.49 23.25 -13.53
C LEU A 321 -5.00 22.92 -13.61
N ASP A 322 -4.67 21.63 -13.59
CA ASP A 322 -3.30 21.12 -13.69
C ASP A 322 -3.21 20.17 -14.88
N LEU A 323 -2.47 20.58 -15.91
CA LEU A 323 -2.48 19.97 -17.24
C LEU A 323 -1.05 19.74 -17.73
N GLN A 324 -0.72 18.50 -18.06
CA GLN A 324 0.54 18.12 -18.71
C GLN A 324 0.25 17.15 -19.86
N LEU A 325 0.23 17.67 -21.10
CA LEU A 325 -0.09 16.91 -22.31
C LEU A 325 1.09 16.83 -23.29
N SER A 326 2.10 17.67 -23.15
CA SER A 326 3.28 17.74 -24.04
C SER A 326 4.49 17.05 -23.39
N PRO A 327 5.37 16.38 -24.15
CA PRO A 327 5.30 16.19 -25.60
C PRO A 327 4.37 15.05 -26.04
N GLN A 328 3.87 15.12 -27.27
CA GLN A 328 3.18 14.06 -27.97
C GLN A 328 3.92 13.74 -29.27
N THR A 329 4.01 12.46 -29.64
CA THR A 329 4.62 12.03 -30.90
C THR A 329 3.56 11.35 -31.76
N ILE A 330 3.26 11.90 -32.93
CA ILE A 330 2.35 11.30 -33.89
C ILE A 330 3.10 11.05 -35.19
N GLU A 331 3.09 9.79 -35.62
CA GLU A 331 3.59 9.40 -36.92
C GLU A 331 2.49 9.53 -37.96
N LEU A 332 2.59 10.54 -38.82
CA LEU A 332 1.69 10.73 -39.96
C LEU A 332 2.41 10.42 -41.25
N LYS A 333 1.72 9.68 -42.14
CA LYS A 333 2.27 9.36 -43.46
C LYS A 333 2.41 10.63 -44.28
N ARG A 334 3.64 10.92 -44.71
CA ARG A 334 3.92 11.99 -45.65
C ARG A 334 3.51 11.56 -47.05
N LYS A 335 2.84 12.45 -47.74
CA LYS A 335 2.44 12.32 -49.15
C LYS A 335 3.22 13.35 -49.99
N TYR A 336 3.43 13.02 -51.27
CA TYR A 336 4.06 13.90 -52.25
C TYR A 336 3.25 13.88 -53.53
N ASP A 337 2.86 15.05 -54.04
CA ASP A 337 2.01 15.20 -55.23
C ASP A 337 2.79 15.54 -56.50
N GLY A 338 4.11 15.59 -56.41
CA GLY A 338 5.00 16.01 -57.51
C GLY A 338 5.55 17.44 -57.33
N GLU A 339 4.93 18.26 -56.47
CA GLU A 339 5.33 19.64 -56.19
C GLU A 339 5.63 19.87 -54.70
N LYS A 340 4.76 19.33 -53.83
CA LYS A 340 4.79 19.59 -52.37
C LYS A 340 4.68 18.33 -51.56
N TYR A 341 5.35 18.36 -50.42
CA TYR A 341 5.13 17.37 -49.35
C TYR A 341 4.00 17.84 -48.43
N TRP A 342 3.13 16.94 -48.05
CA TRP A 342 2.03 17.24 -47.12
C TRP A 342 1.65 16.05 -46.27
N THR A 343 0.96 16.32 -45.14
CA THR A 343 0.42 15.33 -44.23
C THR A 343 -1.06 15.68 -43.96
N ASP A 344 -1.91 14.70 -43.83
CA ASP A 344 -3.33 14.87 -43.66
C ASP A 344 -3.72 14.65 -42.21
N LEU A 345 -4.04 15.71 -41.51
CA LEU A 345 -4.50 15.65 -40.12
C LEU A 345 -5.88 15.00 -39.97
N ASN A 346 -6.69 14.89 -41.05
CA ASN A 346 -7.93 14.13 -41.01
C ASN A 346 -7.71 12.63 -40.76
N GLU A 347 -6.50 12.13 -40.89
CA GLU A 347 -6.17 10.75 -40.51
C GLU A 347 -6.26 10.51 -39.00
N VAL A 348 -6.17 11.59 -38.18
CA VAL A 348 -6.08 11.51 -36.70
C VAL A 348 -7.02 12.49 -35.98
N LEU A 349 -7.59 13.50 -36.67
CA LEU A 349 -8.47 14.50 -36.10
C LEU A 349 -9.83 14.54 -36.82
N THR A 350 -10.92 14.72 -36.08
CA THR A 350 -12.23 14.99 -36.66
C THR A 350 -12.31 16.42 -37.20
N PRO A 351 -13.25 16.75 -38.09
CA PRO A 351 -13.45 18.13 -38.59
C PRO A 351 -13.63 19.18 -37.49
N GLN A 352 -14.34 18.84 -36.40
CA GLN A 352 -14.51 19.74 -35.26
C GLN A 352 -13.21 20.01 -34.50
N GLN A 353 -12.37 19.00 -34.35
CA GLN A 353 -11.07 19.09 -33.71
C GLN A 353 -10.10 19.92 -34.57
N LEU A 354 -10.12 19.71 -35.90
CA LEU A 354 -9.32 20.52 -36.85
C LEU A 354 -9.59 22.03 -36.73
N GLN A 355 -10.85 22.43 -36.56
CA GLN A 355 -11.21 23.85 -36.40
C GLN A 355 -10.59 24.50 -35.16
N ARG A 356 -10.33 23.69 -34.10
CA ARG A 356 -9.73 24.13 -32.85
C ARG A 356 -8.19 23.95 -32.80
N THR A 357 -7.63 23.29 -33.81
CA THR A 357 -6.18 22.99 -33.88
C THR A 357 -5.42 24.20 -34.43
N GLU A 358 -4.26 24.48 -33.84
CA GLU A 358 -3.25 25.40 -34.35
C GLU A 358 -1.95 24.65 -34.57
N VAL A 359 -1.33 24.86 -35.72
CA VAL A 359 -0.02 24.31 -36.03
C VAL A 359 1.01 25.41 -35.84
N LEU A 360 1.87 25.28 -34.84
CA LEU A 360 2.92 26.23 -34.56
C LEU A 360 4.09 26.03 -35.53
N MET A 361 4.42 27.08 -36.25
CA MET A 361 5.57 27.14 -37.14
C MET A 361 6.75 27.81 -36.41
N GLY A 362 7.62 26.98 -35.79
CA GLY A 362 8.83 27.47 -35.13
C GLY A 362 9.90 27.94 -36.13
N GLU A 363 10.89 28.73 -35.69
CA GLU A 363 11.95 29.29 -36.53
C GLU A 363 12.73 28.23 -37.33
N ASN A 364 12.79 26.98 -36.89
CA ASN A 364 13.41 25.85 -37.56
C ASN A 364 12.41 24.86 -38.17
N SER A 365 11.13 25.21 -38.20
CA SER A 365 10.08 24.35 -38.72
C SER A 365 10.15 24.22 -40.22
N GLN A 366 10.06 22.99 -40.74
CA GLN A 366 9.91 22.75 -42.19
C GLN A 366 8.45 22.85 -42.64
N ILE A 367 7.54 23.25 -41.77
CA ILE A 367 6.12 23.48 -42.09
C ILE A 367 6.01 24.79 -42.87
N ALA A 368 5.48 24.71 -44.08
CA ALA A 368 5.23 25.87 -44.95
C ALA A 368 3.88 26.52 -44.67
N SER A 369 2.82 25.69 -44.44
CA SER A 369 1.47 26.18 -44.18
C SER A 369 0.57 25.05 -43.61
N PHE A 370 -0.49 25.45 -42.92
CA PHE A 370 -1.57 24.57 -42.50
C PHE A 370 -2.90 25.08 -43.08
N ASP A 371 -3.56 24.25 -43.81
CA ASP A 371 -4.89 24.50 -44.35
C ASP A 371 -5.94 23.80 -43.46
N LYS A 372 -6.67 24.60 -42.66
CA LYS A 372 -7.68 24.10 -41.71
C LYS A 372 -8.91 23.46 -42.42
N GLU A 373 -9.24 23.92 -43.62
CA GLU A 373 -10.40 23.41 -44.34
C GLU A 373 -10.12 22.01 -44.89
N SER A 374 -8.99 21.78 -45.46
CA SER A 374 -8.57 20.48 -45.98
C SER A 374 -7.89 19.56 -44.95
N GLY A 375 -7.49 20.10 -43.78
CA GLY A 375 -6.71 19.39 -42.77
C GLY A 375 -5.29 19.08 -43.15
N LYS A 376 -4.74 19.76 -44.20
CA LYS A 376 -3.41 19.47 -44.72
C LYS A 376 -2.36 20.38 -44.17
N VAL A 377 -1.25 19.77 -43.69
CA VAL A 377 -0.01 20.47 -43.33
C VAL A 377 0.98 20.31 -44.50
N PHE A 378 1.45 21.40 -45.08
CA PHE A 378 2.39 21.44 -46.16
C PHE A 378 3.81 21.75 -45.64
N TYR A 379 4.80 21.14 -46.26
CA TYR A 379 6.21 21.24 -45.87
C TYR A 379 7.08 21.89 -46.98
N THR A 380 8.15 22.58 -46.56
CA THR A 380 9.15 23.16 -47.45
C THR A 380 10.20 22.17 -47.93
N GLY A 381 10.24 20.96 -47.37
CA GLY A 381 11.20 19.93 -47.69
C GLY A 381 10.92 18.57 -47.03
N PRO A 382 11.81 17.59 -47.19
CA PRO A 382 11.61 16.23 -46.62
C PRO A 382 11.96 16.14 -45.13
N ALA A 383 11.18 16.78 -44.25
CA ALA A 383 11.37 16.67 -42.80
C ALA A 383 10.85 15.34 -42.22
N SER A 384 11.36 14.88 -41.09
CA SER A 384 11.12 13.53 -40.57
C SER A 384 10.04 13.42 -39.49
N ALA A 385 9.68 14.48 -38.79
CA ALA A 385 8.67 14.44 -37.71
C ALA A 385 7.91 15.76 -37.58
N LEU A 386 6.69 15.70 -37.06
CA LEU A 386 5.85 16.85 -36.76
C LEU A 386 5.65 16.85 -35.24
N GLU A 387 6.19 17.86 -34.56
CA GLU A 387 5.89 18.13 -33.17
C GLU A 387 4.78 19.19 -33.10
N TYR A 388 3.75 18.97 -32.30
CA TYR A 388 2.72 19.96 -32.02
C TYR A 388 2.43 20.02 -30.51
N TYR A 389 1.96 21.17 -30.07
CA TYR A 389 1.65 21.46 -28.67
C TYR A 389 0.15 21.73 -28.49
#